data_e096595e2352a1ea9491c5faf476c090
#
_entry.id   e096595e2352a1ea9491c5faf476c090
#
_cell.length_a   1.000
_cell.length_b   1.000
_cell.length_c   1.000
_cell.angle_alpha   90.00
_cell.angle_beta   90.00
_cell.angle_gamma   90.00
#
_symmetry.space_group_name_H-M   'P 1'
#
loop_
_entity.id
_entity.type
_entity.pdbx_description
1 polymer ?
#
loop_
_entity_poly.entity_id
_entity_poly.type
_entity_poly.pdbx_seq_one_letter_code
_entity_poly.pdbx_strand_id
1 'polypeptide(L)'
;MQTLATLATPARRLFLSRSGQLTLSAAAVGLLAGTSGPARAQSSSAMAADVGILNVALGLEHEAINAYQLGAGSGLLQKPVLDVAVAFQSHHKAHRDALIAAIQKMGGSPVMEKKLDEYAAALGASTLKNQADVLTLAAKLELGAVNAYLGVIPSLKDNKLGQVAARLAADETMHWTVLSQALGRALPGGALGFGA
;
A
#
# COMPACT_ATOMS: atom_id res chain seq x y z
N MET A 1 -27.95 -17.10 30.61
CA MET A 1 -26.87 -16.09 30.56
C MET A 1 -25.68 -16.74 29.90
N GLN A 2 -25.49 -16.54 28.58
CA GLN A 2 -24.31 -17.02 27.85
C GLN A 2 -23.37 -15.85 27.69
N THR A 3 -22.19 -16.00 28.24
CA THR A 3 -21.06 -15.08 28.16
C THR A 3 -20.55 -15.04 26.71
N LEU A 4 -20.60 -13.86 26.08
CA LEU A 4 -19.93 -13.56 24.82
C LEU A 4 -18.41 -13.63 25.06
N ALA A 5 -17.82 -14.78 24.70
CA ALA A 5 -16.38 -14.92 24.64
C ALA A 5 -15.82 -14.03 23.54
N THR A 6 -14.93 -13.14 23.92
CA THR A 6 -14.15 -12.23 23.07
C THR A 6 -13.41 -13.03 22.00
N LEU A 7 -13.85 -12.94 20.76
CA LEU A 7 -13.12 -13.46 19.60
C LEU A 7 -11.92 -12.52 19.30
N ALA A 8 -10.87 -12.65 20.09
CA ALA A 8 -9.56 -12.15 19.73
C ALA A 8 -8.96 -13.11 18.69
N THR A 9 -9.27 -12.88 17.42
CA THR A 9 -8.91 -13.77 16.32
C THR A 9 -7.40 -13.80 16.08
N PRO A 10 -6.80 -15.02 15.95
CA PRO A 10 -5.39 -15.20 15.54
C PRO A 10 -5.03 -14.53 14.21
N ALA A 11 -6.00 -14.21 13.37
CA ALA A 11 -5.83 -13.56 12.08
C ALA A 11 -5.15 -12.18 12.15
N ARG A 12 -5.41 -11.36 13.18
CA ARG A 12 -4.72 -10.07 13.38
C ARG A 12 -3.22 -10.24 13.67
N ARG A 13 -2.85 -11.27 14.41
CA ARG A 13 -1.44 -11.57 14.70
C ARG A 13 -0.73 -12.14 13.45
N LEU A 14 -1.43 -12.94 12.65
CA LEU A 14 -0.89 -13.52 11.41
C LEU A 14 -0.71 -12.45 10.32
N PHE A 15 -1.60 -11.45 10.24
CA PHE A 15 -1.47 -10.32 9.34
C PHE A 15 -0.21 -9.50 9.66
N LEU A 16 0.01 -9.16 10.93
CA LEU A 16 1.22 -8.44 11.37
C LEU A 16 2.51 -9.25 11.21
N SER A 17 2.45 -10.58 11.31
CA SER A 17 3.64 -11.44 11.15
C SER A 17 3.96 -11.77 9.69
N ARG A 18 2.98 -11.79 8.79
CA ARG A 18 3.20 -12.03 7.36
C ARG A 18 3.48 -10.76 6.56
N SER A 19 2.98 -9.61 7.01
CA SER A 19 3.37 -8.29 6.47
C SER A 19 4.83 -7.94 6.77
N GLY A 20 5.47 -8.60 7.73
CA GLY A 20 6.89 -8.44 8.06
C GLY A 20 7.87 -8.95 7.01
N GLN A 21 7.40 -9.56 5.91
CA GLN A 21 8.24 -9.89 4.75
C GLN A 21 8.16 -8.87 3.61
N LEU A 22 7.21 -7.94 3.68
CA LEU A 22 7.31 -6.66 2.98
C LEU A 22 7.96 -5.73 4.00
N THR A 23 9.14 -5.25 3.77
CA THR A 23 9.99 -4.47 4.69
C THR A 23 9.32 -3.16 5.16
N LEU A 24 8.19 -3.26 5.82
CA LEU A 24 7.67 -2.24 6.71
C LEU A 24 8.52 -2.34 7.98
N SER A 25 9.56 -1.51 8.07
CA SER A 25 10.42 -1.46 9.25
C SER A 25 9.56 -1.27 10.51
N ALA A 26 9.82 -2.07 11.54
CA ALA A 26 9.16 -2.02 12.85
C ALA A 26 9.12 -0.62 13.52
N ALA A 27 9.83 0.35 12.98
CA ALA A 27 9.82 1.76 13.39
C ALA A 27 8.46 2.45 13.18
N ALA A 28 7.63 2.00 12.22
CA ALA A 28 6.31 2.61 11.98
C ALA A 28 5.27 2.23 13.04
N VAL A 29 5.45 1.12 13.77
CA VAL A 29 4.50 0.63 14.78
C VAL A 29 4.76 1.25 16.16
N GLY A 30 5.98 1.72 16.44
CA GLY A 30 6.36 2.32 17.74
C GLY A 30 5.80 3.74 18.00
N LEU A 31 5.35 4.44 16.96
CA LEU A 31 4.81 5.80 17.07
C LEU A 31 3.33 5.85 17.53
N LEU A 32 2.66 4.71 17.68
CA LEU A 32 1.24 4.62 18.03
C LEU A 32 0.95 4.58 19.53
N ALA A 33 1.95 4.63 20.40
CA ALA A 33 1.77 4.67 21.87
C ALA A 33 1.78 6.13 22.35
N GLY A 34 0.62 6.80 22.27
CA GLY A 34 0.45 8.18 22.67
C GLY A 34 0.44 8.39 24.18
N THR A 35 1.12 9.43 24.63
CA THR A 35 0.99 9.99 25.99
C THR A 35 -0.01 11.16 25.99
N SER A 36 -0.88 11.20 26.98
CA SER A 36 -1.94 12.19 27.14
C SER A 36 -1.40 13.57 27.56
N GLY A 37 -1.66 14.59 26.72
CA GLY A 37 -1.40 16.00 26.99
C GLY A 37 -2.66 16.86 26.74
N PRO A 38 -2.66 18.19 27.04
CA PRO A 38 -3.84 19.06 26.88
C PRO A 38 -4.32 19.12 25.42
N ALA A 39 -5.60 19.40 25.17
CA ALA A 39 -6.31 19.24 23.91
C ALA A 39 -5.58 19.78 22.64
N ARG A 40 -4.74 20.80 22.77
CA ARG A 40 -3.94 21.36 21.68
C ARG A 40 -2.71 20.49 21.35
N ALA A 41 -2.10 19.85 22.35
CA ALA A 41 -1.03 18.88 22.17
C ALA A 41 -1.58 17.56 21.60
N GLN A 42 -2.82 17.22 21.93
CA GLN A 42 -3.51 16.04 21.42
C GLN A 42 -3.86 16.18 19.93
N SER A 43 -4.25 17.38 19.46
CA SER A 43 -4.48 17.63 18.03
C SER A 43 -3.18 17.60 17.22
N SER A 44 -2.08 18.10 17.76
CA SER A 44 -0.77 18.04 17.08
C SER A 44 -0.19 16.61 17.04
N SER A 45 -0.38 15.83 18.11
CA SER A 45 0.06 14.43 18.12
C SER A 45 -0.79 13.54 17.20
N ALA A 46 -2.10 13.79 17.11
CA ALA A 46 -2.98 13.10 16.16
C ALA A 46 -2.60 13.41 14.72
N MET A 47 -2.33 14.67 14.40
CA MET A 47 -1.87 15.10 13.09
C MET A 47 -0.50 14.49 12.73
N ALA A 48 0.43 14.45 13.69
CA ALA A 48 1.74 13.81 13.48
C ALA A 48 1.62 12.29 13.22
N ALA A 49 0.67 11.62 13.89
CA ALA A 49 0.39 10.21 13.66
C ALA A 49 -0.15 9.97 12.24
N ASP A 50 -1.11 10.80 11.79
CA ASP A 50 -1.65 10.71 10.44
C ASP A 50 -0.57 10.99 9.38
N VAL A 51 0.29 12.00 9.59
CA VAL A 51 1.46 12.28 8.72
C VAL A 51 2.38 11.07 8.64
N GLY A 52 2.62 10.37 9.76
CA GLY A 52 3.40 9.14 9.77
C GLY A 52 2.79 8.04 8.88
N ILE A 53 1.48 7.85 8.96
CA ILE A 53 0.73 6.89 8.13
C ILE A 53 0.80 7.29 6.65
N LEU A 54 0.58 8.56 6.33
CA LEU A 54 0.66 9.05 4.96
C LEU A 54 2.06 8.89 4.34
N ASN A 55 3.11 9.05 5.14
CA ASN A 55 4.48 8.80 4.67
C ASN A 55 4.77 7.32 4.39
N VAL A 56 4.19 6.40 5.15
CA VAL A 56 4.25 4.96 4.83
C VAL A 56 3.53 4.71 3.50
N ALA A 57 2.33 5.24 3.32
CA ALA A 57 1.59 5.14 2.07
C ALA A 57 2.38 5.72 0.89
N LEU A 58 2.99 6.91 1.06
CA LEU A 58 3.84 7.54 0.04
C LEU A 58 5.04 6.66 -0.35
N GLY A 59 5.63 5.96 0.62
CA GLY A 59 6.68 4.98 0.36
C GLY A 59 6.22 3.82 -0.53
N LEU A 60 4.98 3.35 -0.35
CA LEU A 60 4.38 2.31 -1.21
C LEU A 60 4.11 2.83 -2.63
N GLU A 61 3.65 4.08 -2.78
CA GLU A 61 3.48 4.68 -4.11
C GLU A 61 4.81 4.84 -4.84
N HIS A 62 5.87 5.26 -4.16
CA HIS A 62 7.21 5.29 -4.75
C HIS A 62 7.67 3.91 -5.21
N GLU A 63 7.42 2.86 -4.41
CA GLU A 63 7.75 1.48 -4.77
C GLU A 63 6.96 1.03 -6.00
N ALA A 64 5.64 1.27 -6.03
CA ALA A 64 4.78 0.91 -7.15
C ALA A 64 5.19 1.63 -8.45
N ILE A 65 5.42 2.95 -8.41
CA ILE A 65 5.89 3.73 -9.57
C ILE A 65 7.17 3.12 -10.16
N ASN A 66 8.13 2.77 -9.29
CA ASN A 66 9.40 2.21 -9.72
C ASN A 66 9.28 0.74 -10.17
N ALA A 67 8.39 -0.06 -9.56
CA ALA A 67 8.07 -1.40 -10.01
C ALA A 67 7.51 -1.39 -11.44
N TYR A 68 6.56 -0.48 -11.72
CA TYR A 68 6.02 -0.30 -13.07
C TYR A 68 7.08 0.24 -14.05
N GLN A 69 7.97 1.14 -13.60
CA GLN A 69 9.08 1.62 -14.43
C GLN A 69 10.02 0.48 -14.81
N LEU A 70 10.38 -0.38 -13.86
CA LEU A 70 11.23 -1.55 -14.10
C LEU A 70 10.53 -2.57 -15.03
N GLY A 71 9.25 -2.85 -14.79
CA GLY A 71 8.46 -3.75 -15.63
C GLY A 71 8.34 -3.23 -17.06
N ALA A 72 7.99 -1.98 -17.25
CA ALA A 72 7.87 -1.35 -18.57
C ALA A 72 9.20 -1.29 -19.31
N GLY A 73 10.31 -1.02 -18.59
CA GLY A 73 11.66 -0.96 -19.16
C GLY A 73 12.32 -2.32 -19.38
N SER A 74 11.73 -3.41 -18.91
CA SER A 74 12.34 -4.75 -18.96
C SER A 74 12.41 -5.36 -20.37
N GLY A 75 11.59 -4.89 -21.32
CA GLY A 75 11.41 -5.52 -22.63
C GLY A 75 10.61 -6.84 -22.60
N LEU A 76 10.11 -7.25 -21.43
CA LEU A 76 9.39 -8.52 -21.25
C LEU A 76 7.89 -8.42 -21.55
N LEU A 77 7.33 -7.19 -21.59
CA LEU A 77 5.91 -6.95 -21.75
C LEU A 77 5.51 -6.83 -23.23
N GLN A 78 4.47 -7.53 -23.62
CA GLN A 78 3.80 -7.30 -24.90
C GLN A 78 3.09 -5.94 -24.88
N LYS A 79 2.95 -5.31 -26.06
CA LYS A 79 2.44 -3.94 -26.17
C LYS A 79 1.11 -3.68 -25.44
N PRO A 80 0.06 -4.51 -25.53
CA PRO A 80 -1.18 -4.26 -24.80
C PRO A 80 -1.00 -4.24 -23.27
N VAL A 81 -0.12 -5.11 -22.74
CA VAL A 81 0.19 -5.18 -21.32
C VAL A 81 1.07 -4.00 -20.89
N LEU A 82 2.01 -3.60 -21.75
CA LEU A 82 2.82 -2.40 -21.52
C LEU A 82 1.95 -1.14 -21.42
N ASP A 83 0.95 -0.99 -22.30
CA ASP A 83 0.05 0.15 -22.28
C ASP A 83 -0.74 0.21 -20.95
N VAL A 84 -1.20 -0.93 -20.44
CA VAL A 84 -1.83 -1.04 -19.11
C VAL A 84 -0.85 -0.68 -18.00
N ALA A 85 0.39 -1.18 -18.05
CA ALA A 85 1.41 -0.88 -17.05
C ALA A 85 1.73 0.62 -16.97
N VAL A 86 1.80 1.30 -18.13
CA VAL A 86 2.01 2.75 -18.20
C VAL A 86 0.81 3.51 -17.63
N ALA A 87 -0.42 3.06 -17.90
CA ALA A 87 -1.63 3.66 -17.33
C ALA A 87 -1.63 3.54 -15.79
N PHE A 88 -1.35 2.34 -15.25
CA PHE A 88 -1.31 2.13 -13.80
C PHE A 88 -0.19 2.94 -13.14
N GLN A 89 1.00 3.00 -13.76
CA GLN A 89 2.05 3.89 -13.27
C GLN A 89 1.59 5.35 -13.19
N SER A 90 0.77 5.81 -14.13
CA SER A 90 0.24 7.18 -14.09
C SER A 90 -0.73 7.41 -12.93
N HIS A 91 -1.53 6.38 -12.56
CA HIS A 91 -2.40 6.43 -11.39
C HIS A 91 -1.58 6.54 -10.10
N HIS A 92 -0.56 5.69 -9.92
CA HIS A 92 0.34 5.77 -8.76
C HIS A 92 1.07 7.13 -8.67
N LYS A 93 1.45 7.74 -9.79
CA LYS A 93 2.01 9.09 -9.79
C LYS A 93 1.00 10.12 -9.27
N ALA A 94 -0.27 9.99 -9.63
CA ALA A 94 -1.33 10.87 -9.11
C ALA A 94 -1.59 10.63 -7.62
N HIS A 95 -1.59 9.37 -7.16
CA HIS A 95 -1.70 9.01 -5.74
C HIS A 95 -0.53 9.60 -4.94
N ARG A 96 0.70 9.41 -5.39
CA ARG A 96 1.91 10.02 -4.81
C ARG A 96 1.76 11.53 -4.64
N ASP A 97 1.37 12.23 -5.70
CA ASP A 97 1.26 13.68 -5.69
C ASP A 97 0.18 14.16 -4.70
N ALA A 98 -0.94 13.44 -4.62
CA ALA A 98 -1.99 13.71 -3.64
C ALA A 98 -1.51 13.48 -2.19
N LEU A 99 -0.74 12.41 -1.93
CA LEU A 99 -0.17 12.13 -0.62
C LEU A 99 0.86 13.19 -0.23
N ILE A 100 1.74 13.61 -1.14
CA ILE A 100 2.71 14.69 -0.92
C ILE A 100 1.98 15.98 -0.52
N ALA A 101 0.96 16.37 -1.28
CA ALA A 101 0.18 17.58 -0.98
C ALA A 101 -0.52 17.48 0.39
N ALA A 102 -1.07 16.33 0.75
CA ALA A 102 -1.70 16.10 2.04
C ALA A 102 -0.70 16.22 3.19
N ILE A 103 0.46 15.56 3.09
CA ILE A 103 1.53 15.62 4.10
C ILE A 103 2.00 17.06 4.31
N GLN A 104 2.28 17.78 3.23
CA GLN A 104 2.72 19.18 3.29
C GLN A 104 1.66 20.10 3.91
N LYS A 105 0.39 19.93 3.53
CA LYS A 105 -0.73 20.68 4.12
C LYS A 105 -0.86 20.46 5.63
N MET A 106 -0.49 19.28 6.10
CA MET A 106 -0.47 18.93 7.53
C MET A 106 0.82 19.37 8.23
N GLY A 107 1.72 20.09 7.54
CA GLY A 107 3.00 20.55 8.10
C GLY A 107 4.05 19.45 8.23
N GLY A 108 3.85 18.29 7.61
CA GLY A 108 4.81 17.19 7.58
C GLY A 108 5.79 17.32 6.42
N SER A 109 6.85 16.50 6.47
CA SER A 109 7.84 16.36 5.40
C SER A 109 7.59 15.05 4.66
N PRO A 110 7.33 15.07 3.34
CA PRO A 110 7.18 13.86 2.54
C PRO A 110 8.46 13.03 2.53
N VAL A 111 8.32 11.70 2.64
CA VAL A 111 9.44 10.78 2.46
C VAL A 111 9.94 10.85 1.02
N MET A 112 11.27 10.83 0.86
CA MET A 112 11.91 10.94 -0.44
C MET A 112 11.91 9.58 -1.16
N GLU A 113 11.75 9.64 -2.48
CA GLU A 113 11.92 8.51 -3.37
C GLU A 113 13.39 8.03 -3.35
N LYS A 114 13.59 6.71 -3.34
CA LYS A 114 14.90 6.09 -3.46
C LYS A 114 15.34 6.04 -4.92
N LYS A 115 16.55 5.58 -5.17
CA LYS A 115 17.04 5.35 -6.53
C LYS A 115 16.41 4.09 -7.13
N LEU A 116 16.29 4.07 -8.45
CA LEU A 116 15.69 2.95 -9.19
C LEU A 116 16.40 1.63 -8.94
N ASP A 117 17.72 1.63 -8.80
CA ASP A 117 18.52 0.45 -8.53
C ASP A 117 18.25 -0.16 -7.14
N GLU A 118 17.94 0.68 -6.14
CA GLU A 118 17.53 0.20 -4.82
C GLU A 118 16.18 -0.51 -4.87
N TYR A 119 15.22 0.01 -5.64
CA TYR A 119 13.96 -0.68 -5.90
C TYR A 119 14.15 -1.95 -6.71
N ALA A 120 14.99 -1.92 -7.74
CA ALA A 120 15.31 -3.09 -8.56
C ALA A 120 15.86 -4.24 -7.71
N ALA A 121 16.77 -3.93 -6.78
CA ALA A 121 17.33 -4.91 -5.87
C ALA A 121 16.27 -5.44 -4.87
N ALA A 122 15.49 -4.55 -4.26
CA ALA A 122 14.46 -4.91 -3.28
C ALA A 122 13.34 -5.77 -3.88
N LEU A 123 12.94 -5.48 -5.11
CA LEU A 123 11.89 -6.19 -5.85
C LEU A 123 12.39 -7.44 -6.56
N GLY A 124 13.70 -7.70 -6.55
CA GLY A 124 14.29 -8.84 -7.26
C GLY A 124 14.14 -8.74 -8.78
N ALA A 125 14.19 -7.53 -9.36
CA ALA A 125 13.92 -7.30 -10.78
C ALA A 125 14.79 -8.15 -11.72
N SER A 126 16.03 -8.48 -11.32
CA SER A 126 16.93 -9.35 -12.09
C SER A 126 16.46 -10.80 -12.22
N THR A 127 15.49 -11.23 -11.42
CA THR A 127 14.94 -12.59 -11.43
C THR A 127 13.79 -12.73 -12.41
N LEU A 128 13.21 -11.63 -12.90
CA LEU A 128 12.11 -11.62 -13.86
C LEU A 128 12.58 -12.12 -15.23
N LYS A 129 11.92 -13.10 -15.81
CA LYS A 129 12.32 -13.78 -17.04
C LYS A 129 11.32 -13.62 -18.19
N ASN A 130 10.06 -13.33 -17.86
CA ASN A 130 8.96 -13.28 -18.81
C ASN A 130 7.85 -12.35 -18.30
N GLN A 131 6.86 -12.11 -19.16
CA GLN A 131 5.71 -11.26 -18.83
C GLN A 131 4.94 -11.75 -17.59
N ALA A 132 4.79 -13.06 -17.41
CA ALA A 132 4.03 -13.61 -16.29
C ALA A 132 4.73 -13.33 -14.96
N ASP A 133 6.06 -13.31 -14.91
CA ASP A 133 6.82 -12.94 -13.72
C ASP A 133 6.57 -11.47 -13.37
N VAL A 134 6.61 -10.56 -14.36
CA VAL A 134 6.35 -9.13 -14.17
C VAL A 134 4.93 -8.91 -13.67
N LEU A 135 3.93 -9.53 -14.32
CA LEU A 135 2.53 -9.42 -13.89
C LEU A 135 2.29 -10.00 -12.50
N THR A 136 2.98 -11.09 -12.15
CA THR A 136 2.87 -11.72 -10.82
C THR A 136 3.42 -10.81 -9.73
N LEU A 137 4.57 -10.18 -9.99
CA LEU A 137 5.14 -9.19 -9.08
C LEU A 137 4.18 -8.00 -8.91
N ALA A 138 3.71 -7.41 -10.02
CA ALA A 138 2.79 -6.30 -9.98
C ALA A 138 1.51 -6.66 -9.20
N ALA A 139 0.85 -7.77 -9.53
CA ALA A 139 -0.37 -8.20 -8.84
C ALA A 139 -0.15 -8.43 -7.32
N LYS A 140 1.04 -8.88 -6.93
CA LYS A 140 1.40 -9.00 -5.50
C LYS A 140 1.52 -7.66 -4.82
N LEU A 141 2.13 -6.67 -5.47
CA LEU A 141 2.30 -5.32 -4.94
C LEU A 141 0.95 -4.62 -4.81
N GLU A 142 0.08 -4.72 -5.84
CA GLU A 142 -1.26 -4.14 -5.81
C GLU A 142 -2.11 -4.71 -4.66
N LEU A 143 -2.15 -6.04 -4.50
CA LEU A 143 -2.88 -6.65 -3.38
C LEU A 143 -2.28 -6.24 -2.03
N GLY A 144 -0.96 -6.07 -1.96
CA GLY A 144 -0.27 -5.54 -0.79
C GLY A 144 -0.72 -4.10 -0.47
N ALA A 145 -0.83 -3.25 -1.49
CA ALA A 145 -1.30 -1.86 -1.35
C ALA A 145 -2.78 -1.81 -0.90
N VAL A 146 -3.68 -2.63 -1.49
CA VAL A 146 -5.07 -2.77 -1.03
C VAL A 146 -5.12 -3.03 0.46
N ASN A 147 -4.40 -4.06 0.93
CA ASN A 147 -4.40 -4.46 2.33
C ASN A 147 -3.78 -3.38 3.24
N ALA A 148 -2.74 -2.69 2.77
CA ALA A 148 -2.11 -1.60 3.50
C ALA A 148 -3.08 -0.42 3.68
N TYR A 149 -3.73 0.04 2.62
CA TYR A 149 -4.70 1.13 2.70
C TYR A 149 -5.90 0.79 3.58
N LEU A 150 -6.49 -0.40 3.42
CA LEU A 150 -7.60 -0.86 4.28
C LEU A 150 -7.16 -0.99 5.74
N GLY A 151 -5.94 -1.50 5.97
CA GLY A 151 -5.40 -1.74 7.31
C GLY A 151 -5.15 -0.45 8.11
N VAL A 152 -4.85 0.67 7.46
CA VAL A 152 -4.55 1.94 8.16
C VAL A 152 -5.80 2.76 8.48
N ILE A 153 -6.93 2.52 7.82
CA ILE A 153 -8.18 3.29 8.03
C ILE A 153 -8.56 3.40 9.52
N PRO A 154 -8.57 2.32 10.32
CA PRO A 154 -8.95 2.41 11.73
C PRO A 154 -7.97 3.23 12.59
N SER A 155 -6.75 3.47 12.10
CA SER A 155 -5.68 4.19 12.82
C SER A 155 -5.67 5.68 12.51
N LEU A 156 -6.24 6.10 11.37
CA LEU A 156 -6.33 7.49 10.95
C LEU A 156 -7.24 8.28 11.90
N LYS A 157 -6.81 9.48 12.28
CA LYS A 157 -7.54 10.38 13.18
C LYS A 157 -8.46 11.33 12.40
N ASP A 158 -8.08 11.71 11.18
CA ASP A 158 -8.95 12.45 10.27
C ASP A 158 -9.77 11.46 9.41
N ASN A 159 -11.08 11.46 9.60
CA ASN A 159 -12.01 10.63 8.83
C ASN A 159 -11.96 10.90 7.31
N LYS A 160 -11.55 12.09 6.88
CA LYS A 160 -11.37 12.40 5.45
C LYS A 160 -10.18 11.63 4.87
N LEU A 161 -9.11 11.44 5.65
CA LEU A 161 -7.99 10.60 5.24
C LEU A 161 -8.40 9.13 5.14
N GLY A 162 -9.28 8.66 6.03
CA GLY A 162 -9.88 7.33 5.92
C GLY A 162 -10.67 7.14 4.63
N GLN A 163 -11.42 8.16 4.20
CA GLN A 163 -12.12 8.12 2.90
C GLN A 163 -11.14 8.12 1.71
N VAL A 164 -10.03 8.85 1.80
CA VAL A 164 -8.98 8.85 0.78
C VAL A 164 -8.35 7.45 0.71
N ALA A 165 -7.94 6.88 1.84
CA ALA A 165 -7.36 5.54 1.89
C ALA A 165 -8.31 4.47 1.29
N ALA A 166 -9.62 4.57 1.55
CA ALA A 166 -10.60 3.67 0.96
C ALA A 166 -10.71 3.82 -0.57
N ARG A 167 -10.57 5.03 -1.11
CA ARG A 167 -10.55 5.27 -2.56
C ARG A 167 -9.29 4.71 -3.20
N LEU A 168 -8.13 4.93 -2.58
CA LEU A 168 -6.87 4.36 -3.04
C LEU A 168 -6.95 2.83 -3.05
N ALA A 169 -7.46 2.20 -1.98
CA ALA A 169 -7.67 0.76 -1.94
C ALA A 169 -8.59 0.25 -3.06
N ALA A 170 -9.59 1.04 -3.48
CA ALA A 170 -10.45 0.69 -4.60
C ALA A 170 -9.70 0.73 -5.94
N ASP A 171 -8.85 1.74 -6.16
CA ASP A 171 -8.03 1.85 -7.37
C ASP A 171 -7.03 0.69 -7.45
N GLU A 172 -6.34 0.35 -6.34
CA GLU A 172 -5.41 -0.79 -6.30
C GLU A 172 -6.12 -2.13 -6.48
N THR A 173 -7.38 -2.25 -6.04
CA THR A 173 -8.21 -3.43 -6.30
C THR A 173 -8.52 -3.57 -7.79
N MET A 174 -8.80 -2.47 -8.50
CA MET A 174 -8.97 -2.49 -9.95
C MET A 174 -7.69 -2.93 -10.68
N HIS A 175 -6.53 -2.38 -10.28
CA HIS A 175 -5.24 -2.77 -10.84
C HIS A 175 -5.00 -4.27 -10.62
N TRP A 176 -5.13 -4.75 -9.38
CA TRP A 176 -4.96 -6.17 -9.05
C TRP A 176 -5.90 -7.07 -9.85
N THR A 177 -7.16 -6.67 -10.04
CA THR A 177 -8.15 -7.45 -10.79
C THR A 177 -7.74 -7.59 -12.25
N VAL A 178 -7.34 -6.50 -12.90
CA VAL A 178 -6.88 -6.51 -14.30
C VAL A 178 -5.63 -7.36 -14.47
N LEU A 179 -4.65 -7.23 -13.57
CA LEU A 179 -3.42 -8.03 -13.59
C LEU A 179 -3.70 -9.51 -13.35
N SER A 180 -4.61 -9.83 -12.42
CA SER A 180 -5.02 -11.21 -12.15
C SER A 180 -5.71 -11.84 -13.36
N GLN A 181 -6.56 -11.09 -14.05
CA GLN A 181 -7.18 -11.53 -15.30
C GLN A 181 -6.14 -11.75 -16.41
N ALA A 182 -5.17 -10.84 -16.56
CA ALA A 182 -4.09 -10.98 -17.52
C ALA A 182 -3.21 -12.22 -17.25
N LEU A 183 -3.13 -12.65 -15.99
CA LEU A 183 -2.47 -13.89 -15.56
C LEU A 183 -3.34 -15.16 -15.75
N GLY A 184 -4.57 -15.02 -16.25
CA GLY A 184 -5.50 -16.13 -16.39
C GLY A 184 -6.06 -16.64 -15.04
N ARG A 185 -5.95 -15.88 -13.97
CA ARG A 185 -6.46 -16.26 -12.66
C ARG A 185 -7.98 -16.10 -12.63
N ALA A 186 -8.66 -17.12 -12.09
CA ALA A 186 -10.10 -17.02 -11.84
C ALA A 186 -10.39 -15.95 -10.76
N LEU A 187 -11.58 -15.35 -10.84
CA LEU A 187 -12.08 -14.54 -9.73
C LEU A 187 -12.22 -15.41 -8.47
N PRO A 188 -12.05 -14.84 -7.28
CA PRO A 188 -12.33 -15.56 -6.03
C PRO A 188 -13.71 -16.21 -6.07
N GLY A 189 -13.81 -17.48 -5.68
CA GLY A 189 -15.05 -18.23 -5.71
C GLY A 189 -16.09 -17.79 -4.66
N GLY A 190 -15.74 -16.84 -3.80
CA GLY A 190 -16.59 -16.21 -2.80
C GLY A 190 -16.14 -14.78 -2.54
N ALA A 191 -16.97 -14.01 -1.81
CA ALA A 191 -16.59 -12.68 -1.38
C ALA A 191 -15.29 -12.73 -0.54
N LEU A 192 -14.42 -11.75 -0.74
CA LEU A 192 -13.24 -11.59 0.10
C LEU A 192 -13.72 -11.27 1.53
N GLY A 193 -13.35 -12.13 2.47
CA GLY A 193 -13.67 -11.94 3.88
C GLY A 193 -12.82 -10.83 4.49
N PHE A 194 -13.25 -10.31 5.63
CA PHE A 194 -12.48 -9.35 6.39
C PHE A 194 -11.13 -9.95 6.81
N GLY A 195 -10.03 -9.39 6.32
CA GLY A 195 -8.66 -9.81 6.62
C GLY A 195 -8.20 -11.07 5.85
N ALA A 196 -8.81 -11.39 4.73
CA ALA A 196 -8.38 -12.45 3.82
C ALA A 196 -7.20 -11.98 2.94
#